data_4cb0223c63213ec1dbf7b65d3b0d177d
#
_entry.id   4cb0223c63213ec1dbf7b65d3b0d177d
#
_cell.length_a   1.000
_cell.length_b   1.000
_cell.length_c   1.000
_cell.angle_alpha   90.00
_cell.angle_beta   90.00
_cell.angle_gamma   90.00
#
_symmetry.space_group_name_H-M   'P 1'
#
loop_
_entity.id
_entity.type
_entity.pdbx_description
1 polymer ?
#
loop_
_entity_poly.entity_id
_entity_poly.type
_entity_poly.pdbx_seq_one_letter_code
_entity_poly.pdbx_strand_id
1 'polypeptide(L)'
;MLRSPPTSIESKASWLIAMVALFIMLMAFGAPWITVVALKDIAAEVGGQRSIPALASALAWLGSGAGGIMMGRIADKVGTRWTVICGSVMIGVGLSISTLGLPWPLWIGHGLFISVIGLGGINAPM
;
A
#
# COMPACT_ATOMS: atom_id res chain seq x y z
N MET A 1 -23.33 -22.78 -33.51
CA MET A 1 -22.61 -22.11 -32.37
C MET A 1 -22.63 -20.61 -32.60
N LEU A 2 -23.56 -19.92 -31.96
CA LEU A 2 -23.62 -18.44 -32.01
C LEU A 2 -22.50 -17.89 -31.14
N ARG A 3 -21.48 -17.33 -31.77
CA ARG A 3 -20.47 -16.51 -31.03
C ARG A 3 -21.19 -15.32 -30.43
N SER A 4 -21.26 -15.25 -29.13
CA SER A 4 -21.63 -14.01 -28.41
C SER A 4 -20.77 -12.86 -28.95
N PRO A 5 -21.33 -11.69 -29.24
CA PRO A 5 -20.56 -10.55 -29.70
C PRO A 5 -19.50 -10.24 -28.65
N PRO A 6 -18.28 -9.84 -29.02
CA PRO A 6 -17.26 -9.46 -28.09
C PRO A 6 -17.81 -8.33 -27.22
N THR A 7 -17.89 -8.58 -25.92
CA THR A 7 -18.27 -7.54 -24.95
C THR A 7 -17.25 -6.41 -25.08
N SER A 8 -17.73 -5.24 -25.47
CA SER A 8 -16.88 -4.06 -25.65
C SER A 8 -16.09 -3.84 -24.36
N ILE A 9 -14.75 -3.77 -24.48
CA ILE A 9 -13.85 -3.46 -23.37
C ILE A 9 -14.17 -2.08 -22.80
N GLU A 10 -14.73 -1.19 -23.60
CA GLU A 10 -15.15 0.17 -23.24
C GLU A 10 -16.59 0.21 -22.72
N SER A 11 -16.88 -0.52 -21.67
CA SER A 11 -18.17 -0.42 -20.99
C SER A 11 -18.11 0.63 -19.87
N LYS A 12 -19.27 1.21 -19.50
CA LYS A 12 -19.37 2.12 -18.34
C LYS A 12 -18.85 1.45 -17.05
N ALA A 13 -19.08 0.14 -16.93
CA ALA A 13 -18.58 -0.64 -15.79
C ALA A 13 -17.04 -0.73 -15.81
N SER A 14 -16.41 -0.91 -16.96
CA SER A 14 -14.95 -0.95 -17.09
C SER A 14 -14.31 0.39 -16.71
N TRP A 15 -14.92 1.49 -17.13
CA TRP A 15 -14.47 2.84 -16.73
C TRP A 15 -14.62 3.07 -15.24
N LEU A 16 -15.73 2.64 -14.63
CA LEU A 16 -15.92 2.73 -13.18
C LEU A 16 -14.84 1.95 -12.42
N ILE A 17 -14.57 0.72 -12.85
CA ILE A 17 -13.54 -0.12 -12.25
C ILE A 17 -12.16 0.53 -12.38
N ALA A 18 -11.83 1.06 -13.56
CA ALA A 18 -10.56 1.76 -13.78
C ALA A 18 -10.40 3.00 -12.89
N MET A 19 -11.46 3.80 -12.73
CA MET A 19 -11.44 4.97 -11.85
C MET A 19 -11.29 4.58 -10.38
N VAL A 20 -11.98 3.54 -9.93
CA VAL A 20 -11.84 3.02 -8.55
C VAL A 20 -10.43 2.48 -8.32
N ALA A 21 -9.88 1.71 -9.26
CA ALA A 21 -8.51 1.20 -9.19
C ALA A 21 -7.49 2.33 -9.15
N LEU A 22 -7.65 3.37 -9.99
CA LEU A 22 -6.80 4.56 -9.97
C LEU A 22 -6.84 5.27 -8.60
N PHE A 23 -8.03 5.43 -8.03
CA PHE A 23 -8.19 6.07 -6.73
C PHE A 23 -7.52 5.26 -5.60
N ILE A 24 -7.70 3.93 -5.61
CA ILE A 24 -7.04 3.03 -4.65
C ILE A 24 -5.52 3.12 -4.78
N MET A 25 -4.99 3.11 -6.01
CA MET A 25 -3.56 3.25 -6.27
C MET A 25 -3.02 4.60 -5.76
N LEU A 26 -3.74 5.68 -6.01
CA LEU A 26 -3.35 7.01 -5.58
C LEU A 26 -3.26 7.11 -4.05
N MET A 27 -4.22 6.52 -3.34
CA MET A 27 -4.19 6.45 -1.88
C MET A 27 -3.07 5.53 -1.37
N ALA A 28 -2.88 4.38 -1.97
CA ALA A 28 -1.88 3.40 -1.57
C ALA A 28 -0.45 3.94 -1.74
N PHE A 29 -0.15 4.57 -2.87
CA PHE A 29 1.15 5.17 -3.11
C PHE A 29 1.35 6.49 -2.35
N GLY A 30 0.29 7.23 -2.03
CA GLY A 30 0.37 8.44 -1.24
C GLY A 30 0.95 8.22 0.16
N ALA A 31 0.60 7.13 0.82
CA ALA A 31 1.03 6.84 2.18
C ALA A 31 2.57 6.77 2.36
N PRO A 32 3.35 6.02 1.55
CA PRO A 32 4.81 6.03 1.65
C PRO A 32 5.45 7.38 1.31
N TRP A 33 4.85 8.15 0.41
CA TRP A 33 5.37 9.45 0.01
C TRP A 33 5.23 10.52 1.08
N ILE A 34 4.29 10.38 2.02
CA ILE A 34 4.16 11.28 3.17
C ILE A 34 5.50 11.35 3.94
N THR A 35 6.15 10.21 4.17
CA THR A 35 7.43 10.15 4.87
C THR A 35 8.55 10.88 4.11
N VAL A 36 8.51 10.88 2.80
CA VAL A 36 9.50 11.57 1.95
C VAL A 36 9.26 13.09 1.97
N VAL A 37 8.00 13.53 1.81
CA VAL A 37 7.63 14.94 1.78
C VAL A 37 7.83 15.60 3.15
N ALA A 38 7.40 14.94 4.22
CA ALA A 38 7.51 15.42 5.59
C ALA A 38 8.82 14.98 6.29
N LEU A 39 9.82 14.53 5.55
CA LEU A 39 11.05 13.94 6.10
C LEU A 39 11.75 14.84 7.12
N LYS A 40 11.76 16.15 6.87
CA LYS A 40 12.41 17.12 7.77
C LYS A 40 11.65 17.26 9.09
N ASP A 41 10.33 17.31 9.02
CA ASP A 41 9.47 17.51 10.19
C ASP A 41 9.42 16.23 11.02
N ILE A 42 9.30 15.07 10.38
CA ILE A 42 9.37 13.76 11.05
C ILE A 42 10.75 13.56 11.71
N ALA A 43 11.83 13.95 11.02
CA ALA A 43 13.17 13.85 11.60
C ALA A 43 13.32 14.70 12.87
N ALA A 44 12.72 15.88 12.91
CA ALA A 44 12.73 16.74 14.10
C ALA A 44 12.01 16.10 15.28
N GLU A 45 10.88 15.43 15.05
CA GLU A 45 10.10 14.74 16.07
C GLU A 45 10.79 13.49 16.63
N VAL A 46 11.50 12.73 15.77
CA VAL A 46 12.15 11.46 16.14
C VAL A 46 13.63 11.61 16.53
N GLY A 47 14.06 12.78 17.03
CA GLY A 47 15.40 13.01 17.54
C GLY A 47 16.36 13.70 16.58
N GLY A 48 15.89 14.36 15.55
CA GLY A 48 16.68 15.21 14.65
C GLY A 48 17.49 14.46 13.57
N GLN A 49 17.48 13.13 13.56
CA GLN A 49 18.25 12.32 12.60
C GLN A 49 17.42 12.01 11.36
N ARG A 50 17.83 12.54 10.20
CA ARG A 50 17.18 12.27 8.91
C ARG A 50 17.29 10.80 8.46
N SER A 51 18.23 10.05 8.97
CA SER A 51 18.39 8.62 8.71
C SER A 51 17.20 7.77 9.18
N ILE A 52 16.50 8.18 10.23
CA ILE A 52 15.37 7.45 10.79
C ILE A 52 14.20 7.37 9.80
N PRO A 53 13.63 8.49 9.31
CA PRO A 53 12.57 8.42 8.31
C PRO A 53 13.05 7.92 6.94
N ALA A 54 14.33 8.15 6.59
CA ALA A 54 14.91 7.60 5.35
C ALA A 54 14.96 6.06 5.38
N LEU A 55 15.33 5.48 6.52
CA LEU A 55 15.30 4.03 6.71
C LEU A 55 13.87 3.48 6.66
N ALA A 56 12.90 4.18 7.24
CA ALA A 56 11.49 3.80 7.16
C ALA A 56 11.01 3.73 5.70
N SER A 57 11.38 4.71 4.88
CA SER A 57 11.06 4.72 3.44
C SER A 57 11.75 3.59 2.68
N ALA A 58 13.03 3.30 2.97
CA ALA A 58 13.75 2.19 2.35
C ALA A 58 13.12 0.83 2.71
N LEU A 59 12.75 0.64 3.98
CA LEU A 59 12.03 -0.55 4.44
C LEU A 59 10.67 -0.68 3.76
N ALA A 60 10.00 0.43 3.48
CA ALA A 60 8.74 0.45 2.76
C ALA A 60 8.87 -0.16 1.35
N TRP A 61 9.88 0.19 0.60
CA TRP A 61 10.09 -0.36 -0.75
C TRP A 61 10.49 -1.82 -0.74
N LEU A 62 11.41 -2.22 0.15
CA LEU A 62 11.80 -3.61 0.32
C LEU A 62 10.62 -4.48 0.78
N GLY A 63 9.85 -3.97 1.75
CA GLY A 63 8.65 -4.64 2.26
C GLY A 63 7.57 -4.81 1.19
N SER A 64 7.37 -3.82 0.34
CA SER A 64 6.40 -3.89 -0.77
C SER A 64 6.75 -5.02 -1.75
N GLY A 65 8.02 -5.19 -2.10
CA GLY A 65 8.45 -6.28 -2.98
C GLY A 65 8.21 -7.66 -2.37
N ALA A 66 8.69 -7.87 -1.15
CA ALA A 66 8.48 -9.14 -0.43
C ALA A 66 6.99 -9.39 -0.15
N GLY A 67 6.27 -8.35 0.24
CA GLY A 67 4.84 -8.38 0.52
C GLY A 67 4.01 -8.75 -0.70
N GLY A 68 4.35 -8.24 -1.88
CA GLY A 68 3.68 -8.58 -3.14
C GLY A 68 3.69 -10.07 -3.43
N ILE A 69 4.85 -10.73 -3.22
CA ILE A 69 4.97 -12.18 -3.42
C ILE A 69 4.12 -12.96 -2.40
N MET A 70 4.17 -12.55 -1.14
CA MET A 70 3.43 -13.22 -0.06
C MET A 70 1.92 -13.01 -0.21
N MET A 71 1.50 -11.77 -0.42
CA MET A 71 0.08 -11.42 -0.55
C MET A 71 -0.52 -11.91 -1.87
N GLY A 72 0.28 -12.05 -2.95
CA GLY A 72 -0.16 -12.70 -4.18
C GLY A 72 -0.62 -14.14 -3.93
N ARG A 73 0.17 -14.92 -3.19
CA ARG A 73 -0.22 -16.30 -2.82
C ARG A 73 -1.46 -16.36 -1.93
N ILE A 74 -1.66 -15.35 -1.10
CA ILE A 74 -2.86 -15.24 -0.26
C ILE A 74 -4.06 -14.86 -1.15
N ALA A 75 -3.89 -13.92 -2.08
CA ALA A 75 -4.94 -13.52 -3.01
C ALA A 75 -5.46 -14.69 -3.86
N ASP A 76 -4.56 -15.58 -4.29
CA ASP A 76 -4.92 -16.80 -5.03
C ASP A 76 -5.82 -17.75 -4.22
N LYS A 77 -5.68 -17.77 -2.89
CA LYS A 77 -6.44 -18.63 -1.99
C LYS A 77 -7.73 -18.03 -1.46
N VAL A 78 -7.67 -16.76 -1.07
CA VAL A 78 -8.76 -16.07 -0.34
C VAL A 78 -9.58 -15.17 -1.27
N GLY A 79 -9.00 -14.82 -2.42
CA GLY A 79 -9.60 -13.93 -3.40
C GLY A 79 -9.15 -12.48 -3.27
N THR A 80 -9.09 -11.81 -4.41
CA THR A 80 -8.62 -10.43 -4.57
C THR A 80 -9.34 -9.43 -3.66
N ARG A 81 -10.67 -9.57 -3.53
CA ARG A 81 -11.48 -8.63 -2.74
C ARG A 81 -11.02 -8.54 -1.29
N TRP A 82 -10.85 -9.68 -0.64
CA TRP A 82 -10.45 -9.73 0.77
C TRP A 82 -9.01 -9.27 0.96
N THR A 83 -8.14 -9.58 0.01
CA THR A 83 -6.73 -9.16 0.05
C THR A 83 -6.60 -7.64 -0.02
N VAL A 84 -7.35 -6.99 -0.92
CA VAL A 84 -7.36 -5.51 -1.05
C VAL A 84 -7.96 -4.84 0.20
N ILE A 85 -9.04 -5.37 0.76
CA ILE A 85 -9.64 -4.83 2.00
C ILE A 85 -8.64 -4.94 3.15
N CYS A 86 -8.01 -6.10 3.33
CA CYS A 86 -7.00 -6.30 4.37
C CYS A 86 -5.81 -5.33 4.18
N GLY A 87 -5.31 -5.20 2.95
CA GLY A 87 -4.23 -4.27 2.61
C GLY A 87 -4.59 -2.81 2.96
N SER A 88 -5.78 -2.37 2.61
CA SER A 88 -6.24 -1.00 2.88
C SER A 88 -6.36 -0.72 4.38
N VAL A 89 -6.92 -1.66 5.14
CA VAL A 89 -7.02 -1.55 6.61
C VAL A 89 -5.62 -1.50 7.23
N MET A 90 -4.70 -2.31 6.76
CA MET A 90 -3.33 -2.36 7.29
C MET A 90 -2.55 -1.08 7.00
N ILE A 91 -2.78 -0.41 5.86
CA ILE A 91 -2.21 0.92 5.61
C ILE A 91 -2.72 1.93 6.65
N GLY A 92 -4.02 1.94 6.91
CA GLY A 92 -4.60 2.83 7.93
C GLY A 92 -4.02 2.58 9.33
N VAL A 93 -3.91 1.34 9.74
CA VAL A 93 -3.29 0.93 11.02
C VAL A 93 -1.82 1.34 11.07
N GLY A 94 -1.07 1.08 9.99
CA GLY A 94 0.34 1.44 9.89
C GLY A 94 0.58 2.95 10.00
N LEU A 95 -0.24 3.75 9.33
CA LEU A 95 -0.19 5.21 9.46
C LEU A 95 -0.50 5.66 10.89
N SER A 96 -1.53 5.10 11.52
CA SER A 96 -1.89 5.43 12.90
C SER A 96 -0.77 5.10 13.88
N ILE A 97 -0.11 3.96 13.73
CA ILE A 97 1.05 3.58 14.55
C ILE A 97 2.22 4.53 14.31
N SER A 98 2.44 4.95 13.07
CA SER A 98 3.54 5.86 12.71
C SER A 98 3.41 7.26 13.34
N THR A 99 2.21 7.66 13.78
CA THR A 99 1.98 8.97 14.43
C THR A 99 2.40 9.02 15.91
N LEU A 100 2.91 7.93 16.48
CA LEU A 100 3.31 7.90 17.90
C LEU A 100 4.62 8.65 18.20
N GLY A 101 5.28 9.24 17.20
CA GLY A 101 6.45 10.12 17.38
C GLY A 101 7.73 9.43 17.84
N LEU A 102 7.79 8.11 17.82
CA LEU A 102 8.96 7.32 18.17
C LEU A 102 9.54 6.61 16.94
N PRO A 103 10.86 6.32 16.89
CA PRO A 103 11.46 5.60 15.75
C PRO A 103 10.89 4.20 15.53
N TRP A 104 10.60 3.47 16.60
CA TRP A 104 10.07 2.12 16.56
C TRP A 104 8.73 1.99 15.86
N PRO A 105 7.69 2.76 16.25
CA PRO A 105 6.40 2.72 15.57
C PRO A 105 6.49 3.15 14.10
N LEU A 106 7.37 4.08 13.77
CA LEU A 106 7.59 4.53 12.41
C LEU A 106 8.11 3.39 11.53
N TRP A 107 9.11 2.64 11.98
CA TRP A 107 9.67 1.51 11.23
C TRP A 107 8.70 0.34 11.11
N ILE A 108 8.01 -0.01 12.18
CA ILE A 108 7.00 -1.07 12.17
C ILE A 108 5.81 -0.66 11.30
N GLY A 109 5.30 0.56 11.45
CA GLY A 109 4.18 1.07 10.68
C GLY A 109 4.47 1.08 9.18
N HIS A 110 5.59 1.66 8.77
CA HIS A 110 5.97 1.73 7.36
C HIS A 110 6.51 0.41 6.81
N GLY A 111 7.41 -0.25 7.54
CA GLY A 111 8.07 -1.45 7.05
C GLY A 111 7.17 -2.68 7.01
N LEU A 112 6.35 -2.90 8.02
CA LEU A 112 5.50 -4.08 8.10
C LEU A 112 4.06 -3.80 7.64
N PHE A 113 3.37 -2.88 8.30
CA PHE A 113 1.94 -2.68 8.05
C PHE A 113 1.65 -2.02 6.70
N ILE A 114 2.31 -0.91 6.38
CA ILE A 114 2.07 -0.22 5.12
C ILE A 114 2.65 -1.01 3.95
N SER A 115 3.86 -1.53 4.08
CA SER A 115 4.59 -2.07 2.94
C SER A 115 4.30 -3.53 2.68
N VAL A 116 4.55 -4.41 3.65
CA VAL A 116 4.40 -5.87 3.45
C VAL A 116 2.94 -6.24 3.28
N ILE A 117 2.09 -5.79 4.18
CA ILE A 117 0.67 -6.19 4.20
C ILE A 117 -0.16 -5.23 3.35
N GLY A 118 0.00 -3.91 3.54
CA GLY A 118 -0.78 -2.89 2.88
C GLY A 118 -0.54 -2.85 1.37
N LEU A 119 0.64 -2.41 0.95
CA LEU A 119 0.99 -2.30 -0.47
C LEU A 119 1.08 -3.65 -1.15
N GLY A 120 1.61 -4.68 -0.46
CA GLY A 120 1.61 -6.04 -0.97
C GLY A 120 0.20 -6.55 -1.25
N GLY A 121 -0.76 -6.29 -0.35
CA GLY A 121 -2.15 -6.70 -0.50
C GLY A 121 -2.89 -5.98 -1.63
N ILE A 122 -2.55 -4.74 -1.92
CA ILE A 122 -3.17 -3.95 -3.00
C ILE A 122 -2.53 -4.25 -4.34
N ASN A 123 -1.21 -4.39 -4.41
CA ASN A 123 -0.48 -4.59 -5.67
C ASN A 123 -0.54 -6.04 -6.17
N ALA A 124 -0.67 -7.03 -5.29
CA ALA A 124 -0.66 -8.43 -5.65
C ALA A 124 -1.74 -8.85 -6.66
N PRO A 125 -2.99 -8.34 -6.60
CA PRO A 125 -4.05 -8.71 -7.52
C PRO A 125 -4.08 -7.90 -8.82
N MET A 126 -3.18 -6.95 -9.02
CA MET A 126 -3.09 -6.13 -10.24
C MET A 126 -2.02 -6.62 -11.19
#